data_66a5a607581bf9a9923f1be1b670388b
#
_entry.id   66a5a607581bf9a9923f1be1b670388b
#
_cell.length_a   1.000
_cell.length_b   1.000
_cell.length_c   1.000
_cell.angle_alpha   90.00
_cell.angle_beta   90.00
_cell.angle_gamma   90.00
#
_symmetry.space_group_name_H-M   'P 1'
#
loop_
_entity.id
_entity.type
_entity.pdbx_description
1 polymer ?
#
loop_
_entity_poly.entity_id
_entity_poly.type
_entity_poly.pdbx_seq_one_letter_code
_entity_poly.pdbx_strand_id
1 'polypeptide(L)'
;MSYKSYITEVPDFPEEGVNFKDISPLLADQQLFIGCIKDMGNLIENPLPDYWIGIDARGFIFASALAIHFGGGVVMCRKAGKLPPPVTRKRYQLEYGTEWIEMKEGKGTAVIVDDVLATGGTLQATNDLAKMVGYDVVDNLVLIDLQYVPTVEGFNFKVKSLIQYE
;
A
#
# COMPACT_ATOMS: atom_id res chain seq x y z
N MET A 1 -1.42 -14.15 -17.52
CA MET A 1 -2.63 -13.32 -17.63
C MET A 1 -2.25 -11.91 -17.23
N SER A 2 -2.61 -10.91 -18.01
CA SER A 2 -2.29 -9.52 -17.65
C SER A 2 -3.44 -8.93 -16.84
N TYR A 3 -3.20 -8.67 -15.55
CA TYR A 3 -4.19 -8.01 -14.68
C TYR A 3 -4.52 -6.59 -15.14
N LYS A 4 -3.63 -5.97 -15.91
CA LYS A 4 -3.79 -4.59 -16.41
C LYS A 4 -5.07 -4.41 -17.23
N SER A 5 -5.52 -5.45 -17.96
CA SER A 5 -6.76 -5.41 -18.75
C SER A 5 -8.04 -5.36 -17.90
N TYR A 6 -7.93 -5.61 -16.60
CA TYR A 6 -9.05 -5.55 -15.65
C TYR A 6 -9.01 -4.30 -14.76
N ILE A 7 -8.11 -3.36 -15.08
CA ILE A 7 -8.05 -2.04 -14.44
C ILE A 7 -8.70 -1.04 -15.38
N THR A 8 -9.74 -0.36 -14.93
CA THR A 8 -10.41 0.66 -15.72
C THR A 8 -9.70 2.00 -15.51
N GLU A 9 -9.33 2.64 -16.61
CA GLU A 9 -8.78 4.00 -16.55
C GLU A 9 -9.91 5.01 -16.64
N VAL A 10 -9.98 5.91 -15.66
CA VAL A 10 -11.00 6.96 -15.57
C VAL A 10 -10.29 8.31 -15.61
N PRO A 11 -10.25 8.98 -16.78
CA PRO A 11 -9.61 10.28 -16.89
C PRO A 11 -10.39 11.32 -16.10
N ASP A 12 -9.66 12.33 -15.61
CA ASP A 12 -10.20 13.46 -14.88
C ASP A 12 -11.06 13.08 -13.65
N PHE A 13 -10.60 12.09 -12.90
CA PHE A 13 -11.25 11.66 -11.68
C PHE A 13 -10.22 11.46 -10.54
N PRO A 14 -10.49 11.90 -9.29
CA PRO A 14 -11.65 12.68 -8.84
C PRO A 14 -11.62 14.14 -9.29
N GLU A 15 -10.56 14.57 -9.93
CA GLU A 15 -10.35 15.94 -10.42
C GLU A 15 -9.62 15.95 -11.75
N GLU A 16 -9.69 17.09 -12.46
CA GLU A 16 -9.06 17.28 -13.76
C GLU A 16 -7.55 16.99 -13.71
N GLY A 17 -7.04 16.28 -14.71
CA GLY A 17 -5.65 15.90 -14.85
C GLY A 17 -5.27 14.57 -14.15
N VAL A 18 -6.15 14.01 -13.35
CA VAL A 18 -5.91 12.71 -12.69
C VAL A 18 -6.49 11.59 -13.54
N ASN A 19 -5.66 10.65 -13.97
CA ASN A 19 -6.09 9.41 -14.62
C ASN A 19 -6.20 8.30 -13.58
N PHE A 20 -7.39 8.14 -13.01
CA PHE A 20 -7.66 7.21 -11.92
C PHE A 20 -7.63 5.77 -12.42
N LYS A 21 -7.01 4.89 -11.66
CA LYS A 21 -6.96 3.45 -11.92
C LYS A 21 -7.98 2.75 -11.04
N ASP A 22 -9.14 2.43 -11.61
CA ASP A 22 -10.20 1.73 -10.89
C ASP A 22 -9.94 0.24 -10.86
N ILE A 23 -9.70 -0.29 -9.67
CA ILE A 23 -9.42 -1.70 -9.41
C ILE A 23 -10.70 -2.52 -9.15
N SER A 24 -11.87 -1.88 -9.14
CA SER A 24 -13.14 -2.55 -8.80
C SER A 24 -13.44 -3.77 -9.66
N PRO A 25 -13.21 -3.76 -10.99
CA PRO A 25 -13.45 -4.95 -11.81
C PRO A 25 -12.55 -6.14 -11.44
N LEU A 26 -11.29 -5.88 -11.09
CA LEU A 26 -10.36 -6.92 -10.64
C LEU A 26 -10.81 -7.51 -9.30
N LEU A 27 -11.21 -6.66 -8.35
CA LEU A 27 -11.67 -7.11 -7.03
C LEU A 27 -12.97 -7.91 -7.10
N ALA A 28 -13.85 -7.57 -8.03
CA ALA A 28 -15.17 -8.21 -8.18
C ALA A 28 -15.11 -9.62 -8.77
N ASP A 29 -14.03 -9.97 -9.44
CA ASP A 29 -13.84 -11.32 -9.99
C ASP A 29 -13.01 -12.16 -9.01
N GLN A 30 -13.63 -13.21 -8.49
CA GLN A 30 -13.01 -14.08 -7.48
C GLN A 30 -11.69 -14.70 -7.96
N GLN A 31 -11.67 -15.22 -9.18
CA GLN A 31 -10.49 -15.93 -9.69
C GLN A 31 -9.34 -14.96 -10.00
N LEU A 32 -9.66 -13.80 -10.53
CA LEU A 32 -8.69 -12.74 -10.79
C LEU A 32 -8.10 -12.22 -9.47
N PHE A 33 -8.94 -11.97 -8.47
CA PHE A 33 -8.48 -11.46 -7.19
C PHE A 33 -7.59 -12.47 -6.46
N ILE A 34 -7.98 -13.75 -6.42
CA ILE A 34 -7.15 -14.82 -5.85
C ILE A 34 -5.80 -14.89 -6.57
N GLY A 35 -5.81 -14.94 -7.89
CA GLY A 35 -4.59 -14.97 -8.69
C GLY A 35 -3.68 -13.77 -8.44
N CYS A 36 -4.28 -12.59 -8.38
CA CYS A 36 -3.59 -11.33 -8.09
C CYS A 36 -2.88 -11.37 -6.73
N ILE A 37 -3.57 -11.80 -5.68
CA ILE A 37 -2.99 -11.92 -4.32
C ILE A 37 -1.82 -12.91 -4.31
N LYS A 38 -1.97 -14.05 -4.95
CA LYS A 38 -0.89 -15.05 -5.08
C LYS A 38 0.34 -14.45 -5.76
N ASP A 39 0.13 -13.80 -6.89
CA ASP A 39 1.22 -13.23 -7.67
C ASP A 39 1.91 -12.05 -6.94
N MET A 40 1.14 -11.20 -6.26
CA MET A 40 1.68 -10.15 -5.41
C MET A 40 2.56 -10.72 -4.27
N GLY A 41 2.03 -11.69 -3.52
CA GLY A 41 2.77 -12.29 -2.41
C GLY A 41 4.02 -13.03 -2.86
N ASN A 42 4.01 -13.62 -4.04
CA ASN A 42 5.20 -14.30 -4.61
C ASN A 42 6.33 -13.34 -5.00
N LEU A 43 6.07 -12.03 -5.06
CA LEU A 43 7.13 -11.02 -5.22
C LEU A 43 7.95 -10.84 -3.94
N ILE A 44 7.42 -11.23 -2.80
CA ILE A 44 8.09 -11.11 -1.50
C ILE A 44 9.00 -12.33 -1.28
N GLU A 45 10.26 -12.06 -1.01
CA GLU A 45 11.25 -13.10 -0.75
C GLU A 45 11.06 -13.72 0.65
N ASN A 46 11.45 -14.98 0.77
CA ASN A 46 11.45 -15.66 2.07
C ASN A 46 12.59 -15.15 2.97
N PRO A 47 12.36 -15.08 4.30
CA PRO A 47 11.14 -15.48 4.99
C PRO A 47 10.00 -14.47 4.81
N LEU A 48 8.75 -14.95 4.81
CA LEU A 48 7.58 -14.08 4.78
C LEU A 48 7.52 -13.21 6.05
N PRO A 49 6.91 -12.02 5.98
CA PRO A 49 6.87 -11.11 7.12
C PRO A 49 5.96 -11.64 8.24
N ASP A 50 6.20 -11.17 9.47
CA ASP A 50 5.30 -11.39 10.59
C ASP A 50 3.98 -10.64 10.40
N TYR A 51 4.03 -9.47 9.75
CA TYR A 51 2.89 -8.59 9.55
C TYR A 51 2.84 -7.98 8.16
N TRP A 52 1.62 -7.76 7.69
CA TRP A 52 1.31 -6.97 6.50
C TRP A 52 0.70 -5.65 6.97
N ILE A 53 1.36 -4.54 6.72
CA ILE A 53 0.89 -3.21 7.09
C ILE A 53 0.10 -2.64 5.92
N GLY A 54 -1.22 -2.58 6.06
CA GLY A 54 -2.10 -2.00 5.05
C GLY A 54 -2.30 -0.51 5.25
N ILE A 55 -2.23 0.25 4.16
CA ILE A 55 -2.49 1.70 4.17
C ILE A 55 -3.98 1.97 3.93
N ASP A 56 -4.59 2.80 4.77
CA ASP A 56 -5.99 3.24 4.68
C ASP A 56 -6.27 3.93 3.33
N ALA A 57 -7.23 3.44 2.54
CA ALA A 57 -8.19 2.37 2.84
C ALA A 57 -8.01 1.14 1.94
N ARG A 58 -7.67 1.30 0.67
CA ARG A 58 -7.60 0.19 -0.30
C ARG A 58 -6.45 -0.78 -0.01
N GLY A 59 -5.37 -0.29 0.62
CA GLY A 59 -4.30 -1.15 1.10
C GLY A 59 -4.75 -2.23 2.08
N PHE A 60 -5.80 -1.99 2.84
CA PHE A 60 -6.38 -2.97 3.77
C PHE A 60 -6.89 -4.23 3.06
N ILE A 61 -7.47 -4.05 1.87
CA ILE A 61 -8.00 -5.17 1.07
C ILE A 61 -6.87 -6.15 0.73
N PHE A 62 -5.75 -5.63 0.24
CA PHE A 62 -4.60 -6.44 -0.16
C PHE A 62 -3.84 -7.01 1.04
N ALA A 63 -3.61 -6.21 2.07
CA ALA A 63 -2.93 -6.67 3.28
C ALA A 63 -3.70 -7.82 3.95
N SER A 64 -5.02 -7.72 4.05
CA SER A 64 -5.88 -8.75 4.63
C SER A 64 -5.87 -10.04 3.80
N ALA A 65 -5.98 -9.92 2.49
CA ALA A 65 -5.95 -11.07 1.59
C ALA A 65 -4.58 -11.77 1.59
N LEU A 66 -3.48 -11.01 1.62
CA LEU A 66 -2.12 -11.54 1.72
C LEU A 66 -1.91 -12.29 3.05
N ALA A 67 -2.36 -11.72 4.17
CA ALA A 67 -2.25 -12.36 5.47
C ALA A 67 -3.02 -13.69 5.53
N ILE A 68 -4.23 -13.74 5.00
CA ILE A 68 -5.05 -14.96 4.96
C ILE A 68 -4.40 -16.02 4.07
N HIS A 69 -3.82 -15.63 2.94
CA HIS A 69 -3.25 -16.58 1.98
C HIS A 69 -1.85 -17.05 2.37
N PHE A 70 -0.99 -16.15 2.84
CA PHE A 70 0.43 -16.43 3.14
C PHE A 70 0.75 -16.58 4.62
N GLY A 71 -0.17 -16.22 5.49
CA GLY A 71 0.07 -16.13 6.94
C GLY A 71 0.58 -14.76 7.36
N GLY A 72 0.68 -14.57 8.66
CA GLY A 72 1.02 -13.31 9.28
C GLY A 72 -0.21 -12.53 9.74
N GLY A 73 0.03 -11.47 10.49
CA GLY A 73 -1.02 -10.57 10.95
C GLY A 73 -1.19 -9.37 10.04
N VAL A 74 -2.23 -8.58 10.31
CA VAL A 74 -2.49 -7.31 9.62
C VAL A 74 -2.34 -6.17 10.61
N VAL A 75 -1.60 -5.13 10.21
CA VAL A 75 -1.48 -3.88 10.95
C VAL A 75 -2.06 -2.76 10.09
N MET A 76 -2.89 -1.93 10.71
CA MET A 76 -3.51 -0.81 10.02
C MET A 76 -2.68 0.45 10.18
N CYS A 77 -2.30 1.07 9.07
CA CYS A 77 -1.85 2.46 9.01
C CYS A 77 -3.04 3.31 8.60
N ARG A 78 -3.54 4.14 9.50
CA ARG A 78 -4.78 4.88 9.29
C ARG A 78 -4.58 6.39 9.34
N LYS A 79 -5.51 7.11 8.73
CA LYS A 79 -5.63 8.56 8.90
C LYS A 79 -5.92 8.88 10.37
N ALA A 80 -5.38 9.99 10.87
CA ALA A 80 -5.49 10.38 12.27
C ALA A 80 -6.93 10.41 12.79
N GLY A 81 -7.11 9.95 14.02
CA GLY A 81 -8.39 9.91 14.69
C GLY A 81 -9.23 8.65 14.44
N LYS A 82 -8.72 7.70 13.65
CA LYS A 82 -9.45 6.47 13.30
C LYS A 82 -9.03 5.24 14.09
N LEU A 83 -7.88 5.29 14.77
CA LEU A 83 -7.46 4.24 15.69
C LEU A 83 -7.68 4.67 17.13
N PRO A 84 -8.12 3.74 18.01
CA PRO A 84 -8.21 4.06 19.44
C PRO A 84 -6.81 4.22 20.04
N PRO A 85 -6.62 5.12 21.02
CA PRO A 85 -5.34 5.27 21.70
C PRO A 85 -4.95 3.98 22.48
N PRO A 86 -3.66 3.75 22.77
CA PRO A 86 -2.52 4.58 22.39
C PRO A 86 -2.12 4.40 20.92
N VAL A 87 -1.72 5.50 20.29
CA VAL A 87 -1.22 5.50 18.89
C VAL A 87 0.00 6.44 18.80
N THR A 88 0.85 6.15 17.82
CA THR A 88 1.90 7.09 17.38
C THR A 88 1.46 7.69 16.05
N ARG A 89 1.67 8.97 15.87
CA ARG A 89 1.29 9.72 14.69
C ARG A 89 2.50 10.30 13.98
N LYS A 90 2.39 10.38 12.65
CA LYS A 90 3.36 11.07 11.82
C LYS A 90 2.65 12.00 10.85
N ARG A 91 3.12 13.24 10.79
CA ARG A 91 2.67 14.23 9.82
C ARG A 91 3.41 14.06 8.50
N TYR A 92 2.71 14.21 7.40
CA TYR A 92 3.33 14.30 6.08
C TYR A 92 2.62 15.32 5.21
N GLN A 93 3.35 15.90 4.26
CA GLN A 93 2.81 16.93 3.38
C GLN A 93 2.17 16.32 2.15
N LEU A 94 0.99 16.82 1.81
CA LEU A 94 0.34 16.66 0.52
C LEU A 94 0.66 17.87 -0.35
N GLU A 95 0.31 17.79 -1.64
CA GLU A 95 0.39 18.92 -2.56
C GLU A 95 -0.40 20.13 -2.02
N TYR A 96 -1.56 19.87 -1.42
CA TYR A 96 -2.46 20.88 -0.83
C TYR A 96 -2.73 20.56 0.65
N GLY A 97 -1.79 20.88 1.52
CA GLY A 97 -1.98 20.74 2.95
C GLY A 97 -1.14 19.65 3.61
N THR A 98 -1.55 19.28 4.82
CA THR A 98 -0.86 18.30 5.64
C THR A 98 -1.83 17.25 6.12
N GLU A 99 -1.42 16.00 6.12
CA GLU A 99 -2.16 14.91 6.75
C GLU A 99 -1.33 14.24 7.84
N TRP A 100 -2.04 13.58 8.74
CA TRP A 100 -1.46 12.74 9.78
C TRP A 100 -1.90 11.31 9.57
N ILE A 101 -0.97 10.40 9.72
CA ILE A 101 -1.23 8.97 9.80
C ILE A 101 -0.87 8.45 11.18
N GLU A 102 -1.51 7.38 11.59
CA GLU A 102 -1.31 6.78 12.90
C GLU A 102 -1.21 5.26 12.83
N MET A 103 -0.48 4.69 13.78
CA MET A 103 -0.24 3.27 13.90
C MET A 103 -0.05 2.89 15.36
N LYS A 104 -0.44 1.67 15.70
CA LYS A 104 -0.17 1.07 17.01
C LYS A 104 1.28 0.61 17.09
N GLU A 105 1.85 0.67 18.29
CA GLU A 105 3.15 0.03 18.57
C GLU A 105 3.10 -1.46 18.34
N GLY A 106 4.22 -2.01 17.91
CA GLY A 106 4.37 -3.43 17.69
C GLY A 106 5.82 -3.83 17.50
N LYS A 107 6.05 -5.09 17.16
CA LYS A 107 7.38 -5.65 16.98
C LYS A 107 7.33 -6.81 16.00
N GLY A 108 8.31 -6.88 15.12
CA GLY A 108 8.45 -7.95 14.15
C GLY A 108 8.76 -7.41 12.75
N THR A 109 8.94 -8.31 11.81
CA THR A 109 9.13 -7.94 10.41
C THR A 109 7.82 -7.58 9.76
N ALA A 110 7.84 -6.60 8.85
CA ALA A 110 6.63 -6.14 8.18
C ALA A 110 6.88 -5.80 6.71
N VAL A 111 5.88 -6.06 5.90
CA VAL A 111 5.77 -5.56 4.52
C VAL A 111 4.64 -4.55 4.48
N ILE A 112 4.92 -3.36 3.94
CA ILE A 112 3.89 -2.33 3.75
C ILE A 112 3.19 -2.57 2.42
N VAL A 113 1.87 -2.48 2.43
CA VAL A 113 1.01 -2.83 1.30
C VAL A 113 0.05 -1.69 0.99
N ASP A 114 0.01 -1.31 -0.28
CA ASP A 114 -1.00 -0.39 -0.82
C ASP A 114 -1.48 -0.85 -2.20
N ASP A 115 -2.50 -0.20 -2.73
CA ASP A 115 -2.99 -0.50 -4.07
C ASP A 115 -2.18 0.23 -5.16
N VAL A 116 -1.86 1.50 -4.97
CA VAL A 116 -1.19 2.34 -5.99
C VAL A 116 -0.03 3.12 -5.40
N LEU A 117 1.10 3.06 -6.08
CA LEU A 117 2.22 3.98 -5.89
C LEU A 117 2.11 5.10 -6.91
N ALA A 118 1.89 6.33 -6.45
CA ALA A 118 1.94 7.54 -7.27
C ALA A 118 3.16 8.38 -6.87
N THR A 119 2.99 9.40 -6.03
CA THR A 119 4.12 10.23 -5.57
C THR A 119 4.99 9.56 -4.50
N GLY A 120 4.46 8.56 -3.82
CA GLY A 120 5.17 7.85 -2.75
C GLY A 120 5.15 8.56 -1.39
N GLY A 121 4.48 9.69 -1.26
CA GLY A 121 4.46 10.45 -0.01
C GLY A 121 3.84 9.66 1.15
N THR A 122 2.71 9.04 0.93
CA THR A 122 2.04 8.20 1.95
C THR A 122 2.88 6.97 2.29
N LEU A 123 3.45 6.33 1.28
CA LEU A 123 4.28 5.14 1.47
C LEU A 123 5.55 5.46 2.27
N GLN A 124 6.21 6.58 1.97
CA GLN A 124 7.38 7.06 2.72
C GLN A 124 7.03 7.36 4.17
N ALA A 125 5.95 8.10 4.41
CA ALA A 125 5.50 8.41 5.76
C ALA A 125 5.15 7.14 6.55
N THR A 126 4.54 6.16 5.90
CA THR A 126 4.20 4.87 6.52
C THR A 126 5.46 4.07 6.88
N ASN A 127 6.48 4.06 6.01
CA ASN A 127 7.79 3.45 6.32
C ASN A 127 8.42 4.07 7.56
N ASP A 128 8.45 5.39 7.63
CA ASP A 128 9.02 6.11 8.78
C ASP A 128 8.24 5.80 10.05
N LEU A 129 6.92 5.85 9.99
CA LEU A 129 6.05 5.58 11.13
C LEU A 129 6.18 4.14 11.63
N ALA A 130 6.21 3.17 10.72
CA ALA A 130 6.35 1.76 11.07
C ALA A 130 7.65 1.50 11.85
N LYS A 131 8.76 2.11 11.43
CA LYS A 131 10.03 2.04 12.15
C LYS A 131 9.95 2.71 13.52
N MET A 132 9.30 3.87 13.62
CA MET A 132 9.13 4.58 14.88
C MET A 132 8.37 3.76 15.93
N VAL A 133 7.38 2.97 15.50
CA VAL A 133 6.54 2.18 16.40
C VAL A 133 7.08 0.77 16.68
N GLY A 134 8.20 0.38 16.06
CA GLY A 134 8.94 -0.83 16.42
C GLY A 134 8.99 -1.94 15.36
N TYR A 135 8.40 -1.75 14.17
CA TYR A 135 8.46 -2.73 13.11
C TYR A 135 9.75 -2.64 12.29
N ASP A 136 10.26 -3.79 11.88
CA ASP A 136 11.33 -3.92 10.89
C ASP A 136 10.69 -4.07 9.51
N VAL A 137 10.66 -2.97 8.74
CA VAL A 137 10.10 -2.96 7.39
C VAL A 137 11.09 -3.60 6.43
N VAL A 138 10.75 -4.78 5.94
CA VAL A 138 11.63 -5.58 5.06
C VAL A 138 11.33 -5.38 3.58
N ASP A 139 10.11 -4.93 3.24
CA ASP A 139 9.74 -4.67 1.85
C ASP A 139 8.50 -3.76 1.76
N ASN A 140 8.25 -3.27 0.54
CA ASN A 140 7.06 -2.50 0.17
C ASN A 140 6.44 -3.14 -1.07
N LEU A 141 5.13 -3.32 -1.06
CA LEU A 141 4.39 -4.03 -2.09
C LEU A 141 3.14 -3.25 -2.49
N VAL A 142 2.99 -2.99 -3.77
CA VAL A 142 1.79 -2.36 -4.34
C VAL A 142 1.26 -3.18 -5.50
N LEU A 143 -0.04 -3.04 -5.80
CA LEU A 143 -0.60 -3.62 -7.00
C LEU A 143 -0.11 -2.88 -8.25
N ILE A 144 -0.17 -1.54 -8.21
CA ILE A 144 0.09 -0.66 -9.35
C ILE A 144 1.19 0.34 -9.02
N ASP A 145 2.17 0.44 -9.89
CA ASP A 145 3.20 1.47 -9.87
C ASP A 145 3.01 2.42 -11.06
N LEU A 146 2.72 3.70 -10.78
CA LEU A 146 2.58 4.75 -11.77
C LEU A 146 3.95 5.40 -12.03
N GLN A 147 4.78 4.77 -12.84
CA GLN A 147 6.16 5.18 -13.08
C GLN A 147 6.28 6.55 -13.76
N TYR A 148 5.23 7.00 -14.42
CA TYR A 148 5.18 8.34 -15.04
C TYR A 148 4.95 9.47 -14.02
N VAL A 149 4.61 9.15 -12.77
CA VAL A 149 4.41 10.15 -11.72
C VAL A 149 5.72 10.36 -10.97
N PRO A 150 6.25 11.60 -10.89
CA PRO A 150 7.45 11.88 -10.10
C PRO A 150 7.24 11.56 -8.62
N THR A 151 8.20 10.90 -8.02
CA THR A 151 8.16 10.63 -6.58
C THR A 151 8.56 11.86 -5.77
N VAL A 152 8.11 11.91 -4.51
CA VAL A 152 8.48 12.96 -3.57
C VAL A 152 9.99 12.97 -3.30
N GLU A 153 10.51 14.13 -2.93
CA GLU A 153 11.92 14.28 -2.55
C GLU A 153 12.28 13.33 -1.40
N GLY A 154 13.43 12.68 -1.53
CA GLY A 154 13.92 11.72 -0.53
C GLY A 154 13.32 10.32 -0.63
N PHE A 155 12.46 10.06 -1.59
CA PHE A 155 11.94 8.71 -1.85
C PHE A 155 13.07 7.83 -2.39
N ASN A 156 13.57 6.90 -1.58
CA ASN A 156 14.80 6.15 -1.87
C ASN A 156 14.73 4.66 -1.55
N PHE A 157 13.57 4.10 -1.35
CA PHE A 157 13.43 2.66 -1.09
C PHE A 157 12.77 1.94 -2.27
N LYS A 158 13.04 0.63 -2.35
CA LYS A 158 12.47 -0.22 -3.40
C LYS A 158 11.01 -0.54 -3.08
N VAL A 159 10.20 -0.55 -4.14
CA VAL A 159 8.81 -0.99 -4.08
C VAL A 159 8.62 -2.09 -5.12
N LYS A 160 8.05 -3.19 -4.71
CA LYS A 160 7.65 -4.28 -5.61
C LYS A 160 6.22 -4.03 -6.09
N SER A 161 5.99 -4.21 -7.37
CA SER A 161 4.68 -3.99 -7.98
C SER A 161 4.33 -5.07 -8.98
N LEU A 162 3.06 -5.40 -9.08
CA LEU A 162 2.57 -6.39 -10.03
C LEU A 162 2.30 -5.77 -11.40
N ILE A 163 1.83 -4.54 -11.44
CA ILE A 163 1.44 -3.80 -12.64
C ILE A 163 2.21 -2.48 -12.69
N GLN A 164 2.82 -2.18 -13.84
CA GLN A 164 3.49 -0.91 -14.08
C GLN A 164 2.77 -0.14 -15.20
N TYR A 165 2.65 1.18 -15.03
CA TYR A 165 2.26 2.15 -16.04
C TYR A 165 3.42 3.12 -16.26
N GLU A 166 3.99 3.06 -17.46
CA GLU A 166 5.10 3.90 -17.92
C GLU A 166 4.62 5.25 -18.46
#